data_5ff6396f4145491e196e9c7a6146ce66
#
_entry.id   5ff6396f4145491e196e9c7a6146ce66
#
_cell.length_a   1.000
_cell.length_b   1.000
_cell.length_c   1.000
_cell.angle_alpha   90.00
_cell.angle_beta   90.00
_cell.angle_gamma   90.00
#
_symmetry.space_group_name_H-M   'P 1'
#
loop_
_entity.id
_entity.type
_entity.pdbx_description
1 polymer ?
#
loop_
_entity_poly.entity_id
_entity_poly.type
_entity_poly.pdbx_seq_one_letter_code
_entity_poly.pdbx_strand_id
1 'polypeptide(L)'
;QQTTKDRVVLIDFWAEWCMPCKMMTPILNDVVNEIDDKIKICKLNVDSQQQLASKFGVRSIPTLIILKNGKEVKRFVGVKPKDFLISQLNSI
;
A
#
# COMPACT_ATOMS: atom_id res chain seq x y z
N GLN A 1 22.66 -17.74 5.13
CA GLN A 1 22.16 -17.36 5.08
C GLN A 1 21.55 -16.52 5.02
N GLN A 2 21.21 -16.29 5.00
CA GLN A 2 20.59 -15.56 4.92
C GLN A 2 19.97 -14.90 5.02
N THR A 3 20.26 -15.65 4.72
CA THR A 3 20.00 -14.54 4.87
C THR A 3 18.75 -13.87 5.24
N THR A 4 18.73 -12.93 5.95
CA THR A 4 17.57 -12.22 6.34
C THR A 4 17.08 -11.35 5.22
N LYS A 5 15.82 -11.56 4.84
CA LYS A 5 15.23 -10.74 3.79
C LYS A 5 14.18 -9.86 4.40
N ASP A 6 14.27 -8.60 4.12
CA ASP A 6 13.25 -7.66 4.57
C ASP A 6 11.92 -7.96 3.90
N ARG A 7 10.85 -7.88 4.67
CA ARG A 7 9.50 -8.01 4.16
C ARG A 7 8.90 -6.63 4.00
N VAL A 8 8.59 -6.28 2.77
CA VAL A 8 7.98 -5.00 2.46
C VAL A 8 6.58 -5.24 1.92
N VAL A 9 5.60 -4.59 2.53
CA VAL A 9 4.20 -4.70 2.13
C VAL A 9 3.63 -3.31 1.95
N LEU A 10 2.99 -3.09 0.82
CA LEU A 10 2.20 -1.88 0.58
C LEU A 10 0.75 -2.24 0.76
N ILE A 11 0.06 -1.58 1.69
CA ILE A 11 -1.36 -1.80 1.93
C ILE A 11 -2.14 -0.63 1.37
N ASP A 12 -3.09 -0.94 0.48
CA ASP A 12 -4.00 0.05 -0.11
C ASP A 12 -5.34 -0.04 0.60
N PHE A 13 -5.65 0.96 1.42
CA PHE A 13 -6.92 1.04 2.13
C PHE A 13 -7.94 1.72 1.22
N TRP A 14 -9.04 1.01 0.92
CA TRP A 14 -9.98 1.43 -0.11
C TRP A 14 -11.42 1.05 0.26
N ALA A 15 -12.38 1.54 -0.53
CA ALA A 15 -13.78 1.15 -0.41
C ALA A 15 -14.43 1.19 -1.79
N GLU A 16 -15.52 0.42 -1.94
CA GLU A 16 -16.24 0.31 -3.20
C GLU A 16 -16.80 1.66 -3.67
N TRP A 17 -17.23 2.48 -2.74
CA TRP A 17 -17.85 3.78 -3.06
C TRP A 17 -16.83 4.88 -3.35
N CYS A 18 -15.58 4.59 -3.21
CA CYS A 18 -14.51 5.59 -3.27
C CYS A 18 -13.96 5.68 -4.69
N MET A 19 -14.30 6.72 -5.43
CA MET A 19 -13.82 6.89 -6.80
C MET A 19 -12.30 7.05 -6.89
N PRO A 20 -11.65 7.90 -6.04
CA PRO A 20 -10.18 7.97 -6.08
C PRO A 20 -9.52 6.63 -5.80
N CYS A 21 -10.14 5.79 -4.95
CA CYS A 21 -9.59 4.46 -4.69
C CYS A 21 -9.58 3.60 -5.95
N LYS A 22 -10.61 3.73 -6.77
CA LYS A 22 -10.69 2.97 -8.02
C LYS A 22 -9.64 3.43 -9.02
N MET A 23 -9.21 4.68 -8.93
CA MET A 23 -8.14 5.20 -9.77
C MET A 23 -6.79 4.58 -9.42
N MET A 24 -6.63 4.14 -8.16
CA MET A 24 -5.38 3.51 -7.72
C MET A 24 -5.21 2.10 -8.29
N THR A 25 -6.28 1.40 -8.61
CA THR A 25 -6.21 0.01 -9.05
C THR A 25 -5.30 -0.16 -10.27
N PRO A 26 -5.50 0.56 -11.38
CA PRO A 26 -4.60 0.39 -12.53
C PRO A 26 -3.18 0.86 -12.22
N ILE A 27 -3.04 1.88 -11.37
CA ILE A 27 -1.71 2.36 -10.99
C ILE A 27 -0.95 1.26 -10.24
N LEU A 28 -1.61 0.61 -9.27
CA LEU A 28 -0.98 -0.45 -8.50
C LEU A 28 -0.69 -1.68 -9.35
N ASN A 29 -1.55 -1.98 -10.32
CA ASN A 29 -1.28 -3.06 -11.27
C ASN A 29 0.01 -2.80 -12.05
N ASP A 30 0.24 -1.55 -12.43
CA ASP A 30 1.47 -1.18 -13.13
C ASP A 30 2.67 -1.22 -12.19
N VAL A 31 2.50 -0.76 -10.95
CA VAL A 31 3.57 -0.79 -9.95
C VAL A 31 4.04 -2.22 -9.72
N VAL A 32 3.11 -3.15 -9.60
CA VAL A 32 3.44 -4.55 -9.30
C VAL A 32 4.33 -5.17 -10.39
N ASN A 33 4.21 -4.70 -11.62
CA ASN A 33 5.00 -5.21 -12.74
C ASN A 33 6.43 -4.67 -12.76
N GLU A 34 6.72 -3.66 -11.96
CA GLU A 34 8.00 -2.95 -12.01
C GLU A 34 8.77 -2.97 -10.70
N ILE A 35 8.28 -3.68 -9.69
CA ILE A 35 8.95 -3.77 -8.40
C ILE A 35 9.46 -5.18 -8.15
N ASP A 36 10.38 -5.30 -7.21
CA ASP A 36 10.90 -6.58 -6.76
C ASP A 36 9.74 -7.46 -6.27
N ASP A 37 9.74 -8.72 -6.64
CA ASP A 37 8.67 -9.66 -6.24
C ASP A 37 8.67 -9.95 -4.73
N LYS A 38 9.69 -9.51 -4.01
CA LYS A 38 9.69 -9.57 -2.54
C LYS A 38 8.77 -8.54 -1.93
N ILE A 39 8.42 -7.49 -2.68
CA ILE A 39 7.49 -6.48 -2.21
C ILE A 39 6.09 -6.95 -2.54
N LYS A 40 5.23 -7.01 -1.53
CA LYS A 40 3.85 -7.45 -1.69
C LYS A 40 2.92 -6.25 -1.64
N ILE A 41 1.88 -6.29 -2.47
CA ILE A 41 0.83 -5.27 -2.46
C ILE A 41 -0.46 -5.94 -2.05
N CYS A 42 -1.08 -5.41 -1.01
CA CYS A 42 -2.34 -5.91 -0.47
C CYS A 42 -3.39 -4.82 -0.54
N LYS A 43 -4.63 -5.22 -0.74
CA LYS A 43 -5.76 -4.29 -0.70
C LYS A 43 -6.58 -4.61 0.54
N LEU A 44 -6.97 -3.56 1.25
CA LEU A 44 -7.76 -3.72 2.47
C LEU A 44 -9.01 -2.85 2.35
N ASN A 45 -10.17 -3.51 2.29
CA ASN A 45 -11.46 -2.82 2.21
C ASN A 45 -11.83 -2.32 3.60
N VAL A 46 -11.93 -1.00 3.77
CA VAL A 46 -12.15 -0.41 5.09
C VAL A 46 -13.54 -0.71 5.63
N ASP A 47 -14.51 -0.98 4.75
CA ASP A 47 -15.88 -1.28 5.20
C ASP A 47 -16.01 -2.69 5.74
N SER A 48 -15.30 -3.65 5.13
CA SER A 48 -15.34 -5.04 5.58
C SER A 48 -14.29 -5.34 6.66
N GLN A 49 -13.29 -4.48 6.82
CA GLN A 49 -12.21 -4.65 7.79
C GLN A 49 -12.07 -3.42 8.67
N GLN A 50 -13.17 -3.04 9.30
CA GLN A 50 -13.23 -1.78 10.05
C GLN A 50 -12.24 -1.74 11.21
N GLN A 51 -12.08 -2.85 11.91
CA GLN A 51 -11.16 -2.88 13.05
C GLN A 51 -9.71 -2.68 12.62
N LEU A 52 -9.32 -3.31 11.52
CA LEU A 52 -7.97 -3.14 11.01
C LEU A 52 -7.72 -1.72 10.53
N ALA A 53 -8.67 -1.15 9.80
CA ALA A 53 -8.54 0.23 9.33
C ALA A 53 -8.40 1.19 10.52
N SER A 54 -9.20 0.97 11.56
CA SER A 54 -9.13 1.78 12.78
C SER A 54 -7.79 1.61 13.48
N LYS A 55 -7.29 0.39 13.54
CA LYS A 55 -6.02 0.09 14.17
C LYS A 55 -4.86 0.82 13.51
N PHE A 56 -4.91 0.95 12.19
CA PHE A 56 -3.90 1.71 11.46
C PHE A 56 -4.18 3.22 11.47
N GLY A 57 -5.30 3.64 12.06
CA GLY A 57 -5.64 5.05 12.14
C GLY A 57 -5.98 5.68 10.79
N VAL A 58 -6.54 4.89 9.88
CA VAL A 58 -6.91 5.38 8.56
C VAL A 58 -8.19 6.21 8.66
N ARG A 59 -8.13 7.47 8.26
CA ARG A 59 -9.25 8.39 8.35
C ARG A 59 -9.82 8.79 7.00
N SER A 60 -9.02 8.71 5.97
CA SER A 60 -9.47 9.03 4.62
C SER A 60 -8.90 7.99 3.67
N ILE A 61 -9.54 7.82 2.52
CA ILE A 61 -9.13 6.82 1.54
C ILE A 61 -9.06 7.47 0.16
N PRO A 62 -8.17 6.99 -0.71
CA PRO A 62 -7.24 5.90 -0.42
C PRO A 62 -6.11 6.34 0.50
N THR A 63 -5.68 5.44 1.36
CA THR A 63 -4.46 5.61 2.15
C THR A 63 -3.56 4.43 1.81
N LEU A 64 -2.30 4.74 1.54
CA LEU A 64 -1.30 3.73 1.21
C LEU A 64 -0.29 3.70 2.34
N ILE A 65 -0.11 2.53 2.95
CA ILE A 65 0.83 2.37 4.06
C ILE A 65 1.87 1.33 3.67
N ILE A 66 3.14 1.68 3.84
CA ILE A 66 4.23 0.74 3.60
C ILE A 66 4.72 0.22 4.94
N LEU A 67 4.70 -1.10 5.08
CA LEU A 67 5.25 -1.78 6.25
C LEU A 67 6.56 -2.44 5.85
N LYS A 68 7.55 -2.31 6.71
CA LYS A 68 8.80 -3.04 6.57
C LYS A 68 9.00 -3.87 7.83
N ASN A 69 9.01 -5.18 7.65
CA ASN A 69 9.14 -6.13 8.76
C ASN A 69 8.07 -5.88 9.83
N GLY A 70 6.85 -5.59 9.38
CA GLY A 70 5.70 -5.40 10.25
C GLY A 70 5.56 -4.01 10.84
N LYS A 71 6.46 -3.10 10.54
CA LYS A 71 6.40 -1.73 11.06
C LYS A 71 6.10 -0.73 9.97
N GLU A 72 5.22 0.20 10.27
CA GLU A 72 4.90 1.27 9.33
C GLU A 72 6.11 2.18 9.16
N VAL A 73 6.56 2.33 7.91
CA VAL A 73 7.69 3.20 7.59
C VAL A 73 7.30 4.40 6.76
N LYS A 74 6.22 4.29 5.98
CA LYS A 74 5.71 5.40 5.17
C LYS A 74 4.21 5.32 5.04
N ARG A 75 3.59 6.49 4.86
CA ARG A 75 2.13 6.59 4.70
C ARG A 75 1.82 7.73 3.75
N PHE A 76 0.93 7.46 2.80
CA PHE A 76 0.49 8.46 1.82
C PHE A 76 -1.02 8.48 1.76
N VAL A 77 -1.61 9.66 1.70
CA VAL A 77 -3.05 9.82 1.59
C VAL A 77 -3.37 10.39 0.21
N GLY A 78 -4.34 9.78 -0.46
CA GLY A 78 -4.78 10.21 -1.78
C GLY A 78 -4.11 9.42 -2.89
N VAL A 79 -4.51 9.72 -4.12
CA VAL A 79 -3.98 9.06 -5.31
C VAL A 79 -2.54 9.50 -5.53
N LYS A 80 -1.65 8.52 -5.76
CA LYS A 80 -0.24 8.80 -6.03
C LYS A 80 0.13 8.18 -7.38
N PRO A 81 0.98 8.86 -8.15
CA PRO A 81 1.38 8.33 -9.45
C PRO A 81 2.34 7.14 -9.31
N LYS A 82 2.38 6.33 -10.36
CA LYS A 82 3.19 5.11 -10.40
C LYS A 82 4.65 5.37 -10.05
N ASP A 83 5.27 6.34 -10.69
CA ASP A 83 6.70 6.57 -10.53
C ASP A 83 7.04 6.99 -9.11
N PHE A 84 6.16 7.77 -8.49
CA PHE A 84 6.34 8.16 -7.09
C PHE A 84 6.35 6.92 -6.20
N LEU A 85 5.38 6.03 -6.39
CA LEU A 85 5.26 4.82 -5.57
C LEU A 85 6.46 3.89 -5.75
N ILE A 86 6.88 3.70 -7.00
CA ILE A 86 8.04 2.85 -7.29
C ILE A 86 9.28 3.42 -6.59
N SER A 87 9.48 4.72 -6.68
CA SER A 87 10.60 5.39 -6.05
C SER A 87 10.58 5.19 -4.53
N GLN A 88 9.40 5.34 -3.93
CA GLN A 88 9.25 5.15 -2.49
C GLN A 88 9.54 3.70 -2.07
N LEU A 89 9.04 2.74 -2.83
CA LEU A 89 9.26 1.33 -2.53
C LEU A 89 10.72 0.95 -2.68
N ASN A 90 11.40 1.50 -3.68
CA ASN A 90 12.80 1.20 -3.92
C ASN A 90 13.73 1.84 -2.90
N SER A 91 13.25 2.82 -2.15
CA SER A 91 14.06 3.52 -1.15
C SER A 91 13.90 2.92 0.26
N ILE A 92 13.08 1.91 0.41
CA ILE A 92 12.82 1.30 1.72
C ILE A 92 13.98 0.40 2.16
#